data_b441a51749b70ea24cf1413e0f311368
#
_entry.id   b441a51749b70ea24cf1413e0f311368
#
_cell.length_a   1.000
_cell.length_b   1.000
_cell.length_c   1.000
_cell.angle_alpha   90.00
_cell.angle_beta   90.00
_cell.angle_gamma   90.00
#
_symmetry.space_group_name_H-M   'P 1'
#
loop_
_entity.id
_entity.type
_entity.pdbx_description
1 polymer ?
#
loop_
_entity_poly.entity_id
_entity_poly.type
_entity_poly.pdbx_seq_one_letter_code
_entity_poly.pdbx_strand_id
1 'polypeptide(L)'
;MRVGRTLASGLFGAALVLALAGSPASAADGVQRANVVGGSGPDSRACGLSDWNATACFEPYGEWFWLKDEDADGLPVAIKWWYSNPGYPSRSGVIYNDHGKAAGWTNVNKSFEENGQITYELCEFDVPTKSTDNCWGTGWSHT
;
A
#
# COMPACT_ATOMS: atom_id res chain seq x y z
N MET A 1 -56.65 -44.65 -39.91
CA MET A 1 -56.77 -43.31 -40.45
C MET A 1 -56.59 -42.32 -39.31
N ARG A 2 -55.69 -41.44 -39.44
CA ARG A 2 -55.36 -40.18 -38.80
C ARG A 2 -53.97 -40.18 -38.19
N VAL A 3 -53.16 -39.48 -38.91
CA VAL A 3 -51.74 -39.19 -38.62
C VAL A 3 -51.72 -38.05 -37.60
N GLY A 4 -51.06 -38.30 -36.45
CA GLY A 4 -50.76 -37.26 -35.44
C GLY A 4 -49.34 -36.79 -35.61
N ARG A 5 -49.15 -35.55 -36.02
CA ARG A 5 -47.86 -34.88 -36.07
C ARG A 5 -47.54 -34.31 -34.69
N THR A 6 -46.54 -34.81 -34.05
CA THR A 6 -45.94 -34.20 -32.88
C THR A 6 -44.84 -33.23 -33.30
N LEU A 7 -45.02 -31.95 -33.03
CA LEU A 7 -44.04 -30.90 -33.17
C LEU A 7 -43.11 -30.92 -31.93
N ALA A 8 -41.85 -31.21 -32.15
CA ALA A 8 -40.83 -31.06 -31.10
C ALA A 8 -40.35 -29.61 -31.10
N SER A 9 -40.72 -28.87 -30.08
CA SER A 9 -40.19 -27.53 -29.80
C SER A 9 -38.84 -27.63 -29.09
N GLY A 10 -37.78 -27.34 -29.81
CA GLY A 10 -36.44 -27.22 -29.24
C GLY A 10 -36.28 -25.86 -28.53
N LEU A 11 -36.10 -25.90 -27.22
CA LEU A 11 -35.69 -24.76 -26.42
C LEU A 11 -34.18 -24.60 -26.52
N PHE A 12 -33.75 -23.59 -27.28
CA PHE A 12 -32.37 -23.13 -27.26
C PHE A 12 -32.17 -22.32 -25.98
N GLY A 13 -31.57 -22.91 -24.97
CA GLY A 13 -31.09 -22.22 -23.78
C GLY A 13 -29.82 -21.44 -24.13
N ALA A 14 -29.95 -20.14 -24.29
CA ALA A 14 -28.77 -19.25 -24.33
C ALA A 14 -28.14 -19.17 -22.94
N ALA A 15 -27.04 -19.86 -22.73
CA ALA A 15 -26.21 -19.67 -21.51
C ALA A 15 -25.51 -18.32 -21.61
N LEU A 16 -26.00 -17.37 -20.84
CA LEU A 16 -25.36 -16.07 -20.63
C LEU A 16 -24.14 -16.29 -19.72
N VAL A 17 -22.95 -16.41 -20.30
CA VAL A 17 -21.70 -16.42 -19.56
C VAL A 17 -21.44 -14.97 -19.12
N LEU A 18 -21.79 -14.62 -17.88
CA LEU A 18 -21.30 -13.41 -17.25
C LEU A 18 -19.79 -13.60 -17.00
N ALA A 19 -18.99 -13.05 -17.87
CA ALA A 19 -17.58 -12.82 -17.58
C ALA A 19 -17.51 -11.78 -16.45
N LEU A 20 -17.32 -12.25 -15.24
CA LEU A 20 -16.88 -11.41 -14.13
C LEU A 20 -15.47 -10.94 -14.49
N ALA A 21 -15.38 -9.79 -15.13
CA ALA A 21 -14.13 -9.06 -15.21
C ALA A 21 -13.79 -8.67 -13.77
N GLY A 22 -13.06 -9.54 -13.08
CA GLY A 22 -12.45 -9.19 -11.81
C GLY A 22 -11.55 -7.99 -12.08
N SER A 23 -11.94 -6.82 -11.60
CA SER A 23 -11.01 -5.72 -11.49
C SER A 23 -9.80 -6.25 -10.73
N PRO A 24 -8.56 -5.99 -11.20
CA PRO A 24 -7.38 -6.32 -10.39
C PRO A 24 -7.63 -5.69 -9.03
N ALA A 25 -7.57 -6.51 -8.00
CA ALA A 25 -7.65 -6.01 -6.64
C ALA A 25 -6.50 -5.01 -6.51
N SER A 26 -6.83 -3.72 -6.58
CA SER A 26 -5.92 -2.67 -6.17
C SER A 26 -5.47 -3.07 -4.78
N ALA A 27 -4.19 -3.42 -4.60
CA ALA A 27 -3.66 -3.69 -3.29
C ALA A 27 -4.09 -2.52 -2.42
N ALA A 28 -4.80 -2.81 -1.32
CA ALA A 28 -5.45 -1.79 -0.53
C ALA A 28 -4.37 -0.81 -0.04
N ASP A 29 -4.27 0.30 -0.73
CA ASP A 29 -3.32 1.37 -0.43
C ASP A 29 -3.83 2.25 0.72
N GLY A 30 -4.75 1.82 1.48
CA GLY A 30 -5.30 2.57 2.61
C GLY A 30 -4.29 2.82 3.73
N VAL A 31 -4.77 2.74 4.95
CA VAL A 31 -3.96 2.90 6.16
C VAL A 31 -3.50 1.53 6.62
N GLN A 32 -2.18 1.34 6.73
CA GLN A 32 -1.55 0.09 7.16
C GLN A 32 -0.68 0.31 8.40
N ARG A 33 -0.79 -0.60 9.36
CA ARG A 33 0.14 -0.68 10.48
C ARG A 33 1.42 -1.36 10.04
N ALA A 34 2.57 -0.77 10.35
CA ALA A 34 3.85 -1.39 10.05
C ALA A 34 4.16 -2.57 10.99
N ASN A 35 4.89 -3.54 10.48
CA ASN A 35 5.31 -4.71 11.24
C ASN A 35 6.66 -4.45 11.90
N VAL A 36 6.80 -4.84 13.16
CA VAL A 36 8.11 -4.81 13.85
C VAL A 36 9.06 -5.79 13.20
N VAL A 37 10.27 -5.34 12.94
CA VAL A 37 11.33 -6.14 12.32
C VAL A 37 12.42 -6.39 13.35
N GLY A 38 12.67 -7.66 13.65
CA GLY A 38 13.83 -8.02 14.48
C GLY A 38 15.13 -7.88 13.68
N GLY A 39 16.06 -7.04 14.14
CA GLY A 39 17.38 -6.94 13.54
C GLY A 39 17.70 -5.58 12.92
N SER A 40 18.57 -5.59 11.89
CA SER A 40 19.04 -4.39 11.23
C SER A 40 17.97 -3.75 10.36
N GLY A 41 17.95 -2.43 10.30
CA GLY A 41 17.12 -1.67 9.38
C GLY A 41 17.60 -1.76 7.92
N PRO A 42 17.03 -0.94 7.04
CA PRO A 42 17.40 -0.89 5.62
C PRO A 42 18.82 -0.35 5.42
N ASP A 43 19.31 -0.43 4.19
CA ASP A 43 20.50 0.34 3.80
C ASP A 43 20.23 1.84 4.04
N SER A 44 21.15 2.51 4.70
CA SER A 44 21.01 3.94 5.03
C SER A 44 20.81 4.83 3.79
N ARG A 45 21.24 4.37 2.61
CA ARG A 45 21.02 5.08 1.33
C ARG A 45 19.55 5.09 0.90
N ALA A 46 18.75 4.17 1.40
CA ALA A 46 17.31 4.13 1.15
C ALA A 46 16.52 5.15 2.00
N CYS A 47 17.18 5.80 2.96
CA CYS A 47 16.53 6.70 3.90
C CYS A 47 16.58 8.14 3.37
N GLY A 48 15.47 8.58 2.80
CA GLY A 48 15.32 9.94 2.27
C GLY A 48 14.90 10.97 3.30
N LEU A 49 14.34 10.54 4.44
CA LEU A 49 13.90 11.40 5.53
C LEU A 49 14.38 10.85 6.85
N SER A 50 15.04 11.70 7.63
CA SER A 50 15.46 11.37 8.99
C SER A 50 15.59 12.64 9.81
N ASP A 51 14.96 12.65 10.96
CA ASP A 51 15.10 13.70 11.96
C ASP A 51 15.07 13.13 13.39
N TRP A 52 14.91 13.99 14.39
CA TRP A 52 14.86 13.59 15.79
C TRP A 52 13.58 12.84 16.18
N ASN A 53 12.49 12.97 15.40
CA ASN A 53 11.19 12.33 15.63
C ASN A 53 11.09 10.96 14.99
N ALA A 54 11.51 10.84 13.71
CA ALA A 54 11.34 9.63 12.97
C ALA A 54 12.33 9.51 11.80
N THR A 55 12.53 8.29 11.33
CA THR A 55 13.26 7.98 10.10
C THR A 55 12.38 7.18 9.16
N ALA A 56 12.27 7.65 7.90
CA ALA A 56 11.55 6.99 6.84
C ALA A 56 12.46 6.68 5.65
N CYS A 57 12.36 5.46 5.16
CA CYS A 57 13.13 4.98 4.03
C CYS A 57 12.22 4.26 3.03
N PHE A 58 12.56 4.34 1.75
CA PHE A 58 12.01 3.46 0.74
C PHE A 58 13.14 2.72 0.06
N GLU A 59 13.13 1.40 0.14
CA GLU A 59 14.08 0.51 -0.51
C GLU A 59 13.47 0.02 -1.83
N PRO A 60 13.97 0.50 -2.99
CA PRO A 60 13.41 0.14 -4.30
C PRO A 60 13.51 -1.36 -4.58
N TYR A 61 14.61 -1.99 -4.18
CA TYR A 61 14.80 -3.41 -4.36
C TYR A 61 13.94 -4.19 -3.36
N GLY A 62 12.85 -4.75 -3.87
CA GLY A 62 11.84 -5.45 -3.06
C GLY A 62 10.73 -4.53 -2.53
N GLU A 63 10.79 -3.23 -2.79
CA GLU A 63 9.71 -2.25 -2.57
C GLU A 63 9.22 -2.18 -1.11
N TRP A 64 10.20 -1.99 -0.22
CA TRP A 64 9.95 -1.88 1.21
C TRP A 64 9.92 -0.45 1.69
N PHE A 65 8.84 -0.06 2.34
CA PHE A 65 8.84 1.10 3.23
C PHE A 65 9.32 0.68 4.60
N TRP A 66 10.25 1.47 5.15
CA TRP A 66 10.78 1.31 6.49
C TRP A 66 10.50 2.56 7.29
N LEU A 67 10.07 2.37 8.53
CA LEU A 67 9.72 3.45 9.43
C LEU A 67 10.25 3.14 10.82
N LYS A 68 10.91 4.11 11.42
CA LYS A 68 11.41 4.03 12.78
C LYS A 68 10.97 5.26 13.56
N ASP A 69 10.41 5.05 14.73
CA ASP A 69 10.16 6.10 15.71
C ASP A 69 11.46 6.38 16.47
N GLU A 70 11.91 7.62 16.45
CA GLU A 70 13.17 8.05 17.09
C GLU A 70 12.92 8.79 18.39
N ASP A 71 11.66 9.13 18.74
CA ASP A 71 11.32 9.79 19.99
C ASP A 71 10.45 8.91 20.89
N ALA A 72 10.63 9.03 22.18
CA ALA A 72 9.88 8.29 23.20
C ALA A 72 8.74 9.14 23.80
N ASP A 73 8.10 9.95 22.98
CA ASP A 73 7.03 10.86 23.39
C ASP A 73 5.64 10.19 23.43
N GLY A 74 5.53 8.99 22.91
CA GLY A 74 4.29 8.20 22.83
C GLY A 74 3.37 8.61 21.68
N LEU A 75 3.83 9.44 20.75
CA LEU A 75 3.10 9.81 19.54
C LEU A 75 3.46 8.84 18.41
N PRO A 76 2.48 8.19 17.78
CA PRO A 76 2.71 7.36 16.61
C PRO A 76 3.20 8.18 15.42
N VAL A 77 4.11 7.62 14.63
CA VAL A 77 4.62 8.23 13.42
C VAL A 77 4.13 7.51 12.18
N ALA A 78 4.07 8.18 11.04
CA ALA A 78 3.61 7.60 9.79
C ALA A 78 4.41 8.08 8.58
N ILE A 79 4.39 7.25 7.55
CA ILE A 79 4.75 7.59 6.18
C ILE A 79 3.45 7.79 5.42
N LYS A 80 3.25 8.98 4.86
CA LYS A 80 2.22 9.23 3.85
C LYS A 80 2.90 9.21 2.49
N TRP A 81 2.43 8.36 1.57
CA TRP A 81 3.14 8.08 0.33
C TRP A 81 2.23 8.16 -0.90
N TRP A 82 2.84 8.46 -2.03
CA TRP A 82 2.23 8.53 -3.35
C TRP A 82 3.12 7.81 -4.35
N TYR A 83 2.47 7.08 -5.24
CA TYR A 83 3.10 6.43 -6.39
C TYR A 83 2.51 6.98 -7.68
N SER A 84 3.37 7.26 -8.64
CA SER A 84 2.99 7.65 -10.00
C SER A 84 3.85 6.95 -11.03
N ASN A 85 3.21 6.47 -12.09
CA ASN A 85 3.88 5.88 -13.24
C ASN A 85 3.04 6.15 -14.49
N PRO A 86 3.60 6.79 -15.56
CA PRO A 86 2.86 7.00 -16.79
C PRO A 86 2.30 5.70 -17.35
N GLY A 87 1.00 5.68 -17.62
CA GLY A 87 0.29 4.50 -18.15
C GLY A 87 -0.31 3.57 -17.09
N TYR A 88 -0.08 3.82 -15.82
CA TYR A 88 -0.66 3.08 -14.70
C TYR A 88 -1.47 3.98 -13.76
N PRO A 89 -2.45 3.43 -13.03
CA PRO A 89 -3.17 4.20 -12.03
C PRO A 89 -2.24 4.72 -10.92
N SER A 90 -2.42 5.99 -10.56
CA SER A 90 -1.74 6.53 -9.38
C SER A 90 -2.27 5.86 -8.11
N ARG A 91 -1.37 5.64 -7.15
CA ARG A 91 -1.67 5.01 -5.87
C ARG A 91 -1.17 5.88 -4.73
N SER A 92 -1.79 5.77 -3.57
CA SER A 92 -1.36 6.47 -2.36
C SER A 92 -1.82 5.73 -1.11
N GLY A 93 -1.17 5.98 0.01
CA GLY A 93 -1.55 5.37 1.26
C GLY A 93 -0.79 5.93 2.45
N VAL A 94 -1.07 5.33 3.60
CA VAL A 94 -0.42 5.68 4.86
C VAL A 94 0.10 4.40 5.52
N ILE A 95 1.34 4.43 5.98
CA ILE A 95 1.95 3.38 6.79
C ILE A 95 2.30 3.98 8.14
N TYR A 96 1.79 3.42 9.24
CA TYR A 96 2.03 3.98 10.56
C TYR A 96 2.73 3.00 11.51
N ASN A 97 3.49 3.54 12.44
CA ASN A 97 4.15 2.85 13.54
C ASN A 97 3.63 3.40 14.87
N ASP A 98 2.88 2.60 15.61
CA ASP A 98 2.39 2.86 16.96
C ASP A 98 3.05 1.94 18.00
N HIS A 99 4.15 1.29 17.62
CA HIS A 99 4.93 0.43 18.52
C HIS A 99 5.91 1.22 19.41
N GLY A 100 6.15 2.50 19.06
CA GLY A 100 7.06 3.40 19.74
C GLY A 100 8.53 3.11 19.50
N LYS A 101 9.39 3.99 20.00
CA LYS A 101 10.85 3.96 19.80
C LYS A 101 11.50 2.63 20.16
N ALA A 102 11.06 1.98 21.22
CA ALA A 102 11.65 0.72 21.70
C ALA A 102 11.50 -0.45 20.72
N ALA A 103 10.54 -0.39 19.80
CA ALA A 103 10.35 -1.41 18.78
C ALA A 103 11.44 -1.40 17.69
N GLY A 104 12.16 -0.30 17.56
CA GLY A 104 13.17 -0.14 16.53
C GLY A 104 12.54 -0.01 15.13
N TRP A 105 13.12 -0.70 14.15
CA TRP A 105 12.62 -0.66 12.80
C TRP A 105 11.30 -1.39 12.61
N THR A 106 10.43 -0.78 11.81
CA THR A 106 9.20 -1.40 11.31
C THR A 106 9.17 -1.29 9.79
N ASN A 107 8.43 -2.18 9.11
CA ASN A 107 8.32 -2.13 7.66
C ASN A 107 6.98 -2.60 7.11
N VAL A 108 6.74 -2.25 5.85
CA VAL A 108 5.67 -2.77 5.00
C VAL A 108 6.21 -3.00 3.60
N ASN A 109 6.00 -4.19 3.06
CA ASN A 109 6.25 -4.48 1.66
C ASN A 109 5.09 -4.00 0.79
N LYS A 110 5.41 -3.46 -0.36
CA LYS A 110 4.47 -3.09 -1.42
C LYS A 110 4.84 -3.80 -2.71
N SER A 111 4.00 -3.67 -3.71
CA SER A 111 4.27 -4.09 -5.07
C SER A 111 3.82 -3.00 -6.01
N PHE A 112 4.74 -2.42 -6.72
CA PHE A 112 4.53 -1.35 -7.69
C PHE A 112 4.97 -1.82 -9.08
N GLU A 113 4.51 -1.14 -10.11
CA GLU A 113 5.05 -1.32 -11.45
C GLU A 113 6.42 -0.66 -11.55
N GLU A 114 7.35 -1.30 -12.21
CA GLU A 114 8.71 -0.82 -12.42
C GLU A 114 8.76 0.54 -13.13
N ASN A 115 9.81 1.31 -12.86
CA ASN A 115 10.04 2.64 -13.41
C ASN A 115 9.02 3.70 -12.99
N GLY A 116 8.32 3.48 -11.90
CA GLY A 116 7.49 4.48 -11.26
C GLY A 116 8.28 5.38 -10.32
N GLN A 117 7.60 6.39 -9.80
CA GLN A 117 8.13 7.30 -8.79
C GLN A 117 7.33 7.17 -7.50
N ILE A 118 8.04 7.03 -6.40
CA ILE A 118 7.53 7.11 -5.05
C ILE A 118 7.90 8.48 -4.48
N THR A 119 6.92 9.18 -3.91
CA THR A 119 7.12 10.37 -3.07
C THR A 119 6.50 10.08 -1.71
N TYR A 120 7.14 10.52 -0.65
CA TYR A 120 6.63 10.28 0.70
C TYR A 120 7.01 11.40 1.68
N GLU A 121 6.20 11.53 2.72
CA GLU A 121 6.37 12.47 3.82
C GLU A 121 6.33 11.73 5.16
N LEU A 122 7.01 12.25 6.16
CA LEU A 122 6.83 11.86 7.55
C LEU A 122 5.69 12.66 8.18
N CYS A 123 4.88 12.01 9.01
CA CYS A 123 3.77 12.64 9.70
C CYS A 123 3.65 12.09 11.13
N GLU A 124 3.02 12.84 12.02
CA GLU A 124 2.37 12.28 13.19
C GLU A 124 1.12 11.51 12.78
N PHE A 125 0.70 10.55 13.59
CA PHE A 125 -0.45 9.71 13.26
C PHE A 125 -1.41 9.57 14.43
N ASP A 126 -2.66 9.89 14.19
CA ASP A 126 -3.76 9.66 15.12
C ASP A 126 -4.36 8.28 14.88
N VAL A 127 -4.10 7.33 15.79
CA VAL A 127 -4.58 5.94 15.68
C VAL A 127 -6.12 5.85 15.75
N PRO A 128 -6.82 6.55 16.64
CA PRO A 128 -8.28 6.54 16.72
C PRO A 128 -8.98 6.96 15.43
N THR A 129 -8.54 8.06 14.83
CA THR A 129 -9.17 8.63 13.63
C THR A 129 -8.57 8.10 12.32
N LYS A 130 -7.45 7.37 12.39
CA LYS A 130 -6.70 6.88 11.23
C LYS A 130 -6.24 8.02 10.31
N SER A 131 -5.90 9.16 10.87
CA SER A 131 -5.46 10.35 10.13
C SER A 131 -4.00 10.69 10.40
N THR A 132 -3.40 11.38 9.44
CA THR A 132 -2.06 11.97 9.56
C THR A 132 -2.18 13.44 9.88
N ASP A 133 -1.36 13.91 10.81
CA ASP A 133 -1.22 15.30 11.19
C ASP A 133 0.25 15.72 11.09
N ASN A 134 0.51 17.04 11.08
CA ASN A 134 1.86 17.60 11.14
C ASN A 134 2.86 16.91 10.24
N CYS A 135 2.55 16.80 8.93
CA CYS A 135 3.47 16.20 7.97
C CYS A 135 4.64 17.12 7.65
N TRP A 136 5.83 16.56 7.54
CA TRP A 136 7.06 17.29 7.26
C TRP A 136 8.04 16.48 6.37
N GLY A 137 8.94 17.23 5.72
CA GLY A 137 9.91 16.65 4.81
C GLY A 137 9.27 16.04 3.57
N THR A 138 10.07 15.81 2.56
CA THR A 138 9.66 15.06 1.36
C THR A 138 10.81 14.22 0.88
N GLY A 139 10.61 12.91 0.89
CA GLY A 139 11.50 11.94 0.28
C GLY A 139 10.97 11.49 -1.08
N TRP A 140 11.85 11.00 -1.93
CA TRP A 140 11.47 10.41 -3.19
C TRP A 140 12.39 9.27 -3.58
N SER A 141 11.90 8.35 -4.38
CA SER A 141 12.64 7.22 -4.94
C SER A 141 11.98 6.74 -6.23
N HIS A 142 12.65 5.85 -6.93
CA HIS A 142 12.07 5.11 -8.05
C HIS A 142 11.79 3.66 -7.62
N THR A 143 10.80 3.03 -8.27
CA THR A 143 10.50 1.59 -8.17
C THR A 143 11.29 0.82 -9.19
#